data_c91d5a38b631d89eec731fdd1fa41e1f
#
_entry.id   c91d5a38b631d89eec731fdd1fa41e1f
#
_cell.length_a   1.000
_cell.length_b   1.000
_cell.length_c   1.000
_cell.angle_alpha   90.00
_cell.angle_beta   90.00
_cell.angle_gamma   90.00
#
_symmetry.space_group_name_H-M   'P 1'
#
loop_
_entity.id
_entity.type
_entity.pdbx_description
1 polymer ?
#
loop_
_entity_poly.entity_id
_entity_poly.type
_entity_poly.pdbx_seq_one_letter_code
_entity_poly.pdbx_strand_id
1 'polypeptide(L)'
;MDGGKELILSERLLAIAQWIRPGSRVADIGTDHGYLPIWLLQHGRATFIAACDMREGPLEHARRSAEQYGLQEKLSFRLGSGLSCVVPEEIDTIVIAGMGGETILSILEAAPWTNNARYTLLLQPMTKAEVLRPWLSEHGYSFLRERLVLENRTYFPIMALRGGSACRPLSLGQAWGGVALQDDPLQGRALDELLRLRTYALNGLERSVVPKNRERAEQQRAILVQLRQMKGEWLHANGKRN
;
A
#
# COMPACT_ATOMS: atom_id res chain seq x y z
N MET A 1 1.86 -23.62 -29.73
CA MET A 1 1.63 -22.86 -28.47
C MET A 1 3.00 -22.46 -27.98
N ASP A 2 3.39 -21.22 -28.33
CA ASP A 2 4.69 -20.68 -27.95
C ASP A 2 4.67 -20.49 -26.43
N GLY A 3 5.56 -21.17 -25.73
CA GLY A 3 5.76 -20.99 -24.29
C GLY A 3 6.35 -19.61 -23.99
N GLY A 4 5.51 -18.56 -24.05
CA GLY A 4 5.90 -17.21 -23.73
C GLY A 4 6.52 -17.19 -22.35
N LYS A 5 7.65 -16.49 -22.21
CA LYS A 5 8.34 -16.28 -20.93
C LYS A 5 7.36 -15.71 -19.90
N GLU A 6 7.07 -16.46 -18.83
CA GLU A 6 6.21 -16.00 -17.75
C GLU A 6 6.99 -15.01 -16.85
N LEU A 7 6.35 -13.89 -16.52
CA LEU A 7 6.93 -12.89 -15.63
C LEU A 7 6.68 -13.28 -14.18
N ILE A 8 7.75 -13.35 -13.38
CA ILE A 8 7.65 -13.57 -11.93
C ILE A 8 7.68 -12.23 -11.21
N LEU A 9 6.64 -11.94 -10.45
CA LEU A 9 6.55 -10.75 -9.59
C LEU A 9 7.26 -10.97 -8.25
N SER A 10 7.70 -9.87 -7.63
CA SER A 10 8.02 -9.88 -6.20
C SER A 10 6.78 -10.24 -5.37
N GLU A 11 6.98 -10.73 -4.15
CA GLU A 11 5.87 -11.11 -3.26
C GLU A 11 4.89 -9.95 -3.02
N ARG A 12 5.39 -8.72 -2.91
CA ARG A 12 4.56 -7.51 -2.75
C ARG A 12 3.68 -7.24 -3.96
N LEU A 13 4.26 -7.25 -5.16
CA LEU A 13 3.51 -7.03 -6.40
C LEU A 13 2.53 -8.17 -6.67
N LEU A 14 2.93 -9.42 -6.40
CA LEU A 14 2.04 -10.57 -6.52
C LEU A 14 0.84 -10.46 -5.57
N ALA A 15 1.07 -10.04 -4.34
CA ALA A 15 0.02 -9.84 -3.37
C ALA A 15 -1.00 -8.75 -3.79
N ILE A 16 -0.53 -7.67 -4.44
CA ILE A 16 -1.38 -6.66 -5.04
C ILE A 16 -2.15 -7.24 -6.23
N ALA A 17 -1.45 -7.91 -7.14
CA ALA A 17 -2.02 -8.49 -8.36
C ALA A 17 -3.16 -9.48 -8.07
N GLN A 18 -3.01 -10.30 -7.02
CA GLN A 18 -4.04 -11.23 -6.56
C GLN A 18 -5.34 -10.53 -6.12
N TRP A 19 -5.28 -9.27 -5.72
CA TRP A 19 -6.44 -8.50 -5.28
C TRP A 19 -7.15 -7.76 -6.41
N ILE A 20 -6.53 -7.65 -7.58
CA ILE A 20 -7.15 -7.08 -8.78
C ILE A 20 -8.14 -8.10 -9.34
N ARG A 21 -9.39 -7.68 -9.54
CA ARG A 21 -10.45 -8.54 -10.05
C ARG A 21 -10.22 -8.82 -11.54
N PRO A 22 -10.55 -10.01 -12.04
CA PRO A 22 -10.56 -10.25 -13.47
C PRO A 22 -11.46 -9.25 -14.19
N GLY A 23 -10.98 -8.74 -15.33
CA GLY A 23 -11.67 -7.75 -16.13
C GLY A 23 -11.51 -6.30 -15.69
N SER A 24 -10.72 -6.02 -14.64
CA SER A 24 -10.46 -4.65 -14.16
C SER A 24 -9.82 -3.77 -15.23
N ARG A 25 -10.06 -2.46 -15.07
CA ARG A 25 -9.40 -1.38 -15.81
C ARG A 25 -8.48 -0.65 -14.84
N VAL A 26 -7.19 -0.82 -14.99
CA VAL A 26 -6.18 -0.49 -13.97
C VAL A 26 -5.40 0.77 -14.36
N ALA A 27 -5.15 1.66 -13.40
CA ALA A 27 -4.07 2.64 -13.45
C ALA A 27 -2.95 2.19 -12.50
N ASP A 28 -1.76 1.95 -13.01
CA ASP A 28 -0.54 1.62 -12.26
C ASP A 28 0.35 2.85 -12.18
N ILE A 29 0.45 3.45 -11.00
CA ILE A 29 1.12 4.73 -10.76
C ILE A 29 2.53 4.50 -10.21
N GLY A 30 3.53 4.99 -10.94
CA GLY A 30 4.94 4.67 -10.72
C GLY A 30 5.26 3.29 -11.23
N THR A 31 4.88 3.04 -12.48
CA THR A 31 4.96 1.70 -13.10
C THR A 31 6.38 1.16 -13.21
N ASP A 32 7.40 2.04 -13.20
CA ASP A 32 8.84 1.73 -13.28
C ASP A 32 9.14 0.77 -14.46
N HIS A 33 9.40 -0.50 -14.20
CA HIS A 33 9.67 -1.51 -15.24
C HIS A 33 8.42 -2.14 -15.88
N GLY A 34 7.22 -1.74 -15.50
CA GLY A 34 5.97 -2.26 -16.05
C GLY A 34 5.65 -3.73 -15.66
N TYR A 35 6.29 -4.27 -14.64
CA TYR A 35 6.14 -5.67 -14.28
C TYR A 35 4.73 -6.04 -13.84
N LEU A 36 4.08 -5.20 -13.03
CA LEU A 36 2.69 -5.44 -12.63
C LEU A 36 1.73 -5.40 -13.83
N PRO A 37 1.74 -4.38 -14.70
CA PRO A 37 0.97 -4.34 -15.94
C PRO A 37 1.14 -5.57 -16.81
N ILE A 38 2.38 -5.99 -17.07
CA ILE A 38 2.69 -7.15 -17.91
C ILE A 38 2.08 -8.42 -17.32
N TRP A 39 2.30 -8.65 -16.01
CA TRP A 39 1.77 -9.81 -15.31
C TRP A 39 0.23 -9.86 -15.35
N LEU A 40 -0.43 -8.73 -15.13
CA LEU A 40 -1.89 -8.63 -15.16
C LEU A 40 -2.47 -9.00 -16.52
N LEU A 41 -1.81 -8.59 -17.61
CA LEU A 41 -2.21 -8.96 -18.96
C LEU A 41 -1.96 -10.45 -19.27
N GLN A 42 -0.80 -10.99 -18.85
CA GLN A 42 -0.49 -12.43 -19.03
C GLN A 42 -1.51 -13.34 -18.36
N HIS A 43 -2.06 -12.89 -17.20
CA HIS A 43 -3.01 -13.65 -16.39
C HIS A 43 -4.48 -13.26 -16.61
N GLY A 44 -4.77 -12.43 -17.62
CA GLY A 44 -6.15 -12.03 -17.95
C GLY A 44 -6.85 -11.27 -16.81
N ARG A 45 -6.08 -10.60 -15.93
CA ARG A 45 -6.64 -9.88 -14.78
C ARG A 45 -7.15 -8.49 -15.15
N ALA A 46 -6.60 -7.87 -16.17
CA ALA A 46 -7.01 -6.55 -16.61
C ALA A 46 -7.36 -6.55 -18.11
N THR A 47 -8.35 -5.74 -18.47
CA THR A 47 -8.76 -5.48 -19.85
C THR A 47 -8.21 -4.18 -20.41
N PHE A 48 -7.81 -3.27 -19.54
CA PHE A 48 -7.15 -2.02 -19.86
C PHE A 48 -6.16 -1.67 -18.75
N ILE A 49 -4.97 -1.16 -19.13
CA ILE A 49 -3.98 -0.70 -18.15
C ILE A 49 -3.34 0.60 -18.64
N ALA A 50 -3.47 1.66 -17.83
CA ALA A 50 -2.66 2.85 -17.93
C ALA A 50 -1.42 2.67 -17.04
N ALA A 51 -0.26 2.50 -17.66
CA ALA A 51 1.05 2.42 -17.01
C ALA A 51 1.64 3.84 -16.94
N CYS A 52 1.68 4.42 -15.74
CA CYS A 52 2.00 5.81 -15.52
C CYS A 52 3.31 5.97 -14.76
N ASP A 53 4.14 6.91 -15.17
CA ASP A 53 5.31 7.38 -14.41
C ASP A 53 5.53 8.88 -14.65
N MET A 54 6.17 9.54 -13.70
CA MET A 54 6.50 10.96 -13.82
C MET A 54 7.80 11.21 -14.61
N ARG A 55 8.57 10.17 -14.89
CA ARG A 55 9.86 10.24 -15.58
C ARG A 55 9.84 9.37 -16.83
N GLU A 56 10.40 9.90 -17.92
CA GLU A 56 10.47 9.19 -19.21
C GLU A 56 11.31 7.91 -19.14
N GLY A 57 12.43 7.92 -18.40
CA GLY A 57 13.32 6.76 -18.28
C GLY A 57 12.62 5.48 -17.79
N PRO A 58 11.91 5.50 -16.64
CA PRO A 58 11.08 4.37 -16.19
C PRO A 58 10.03 3.94 -17.22
N LEU A 59 9.33 4.87 -17.86
CA LEU A 59 8.36 4.53 -18.91
C LEU A 59 9.00 3.82 -20.09
N GLU A 60 10.18 4.25 -20.50
CA GLU A 60 10.93 3.60 -21.58
C GLU A 60 11.39 2.20 -21.18
N HIS A 61 11.77 1.98 -19.91
CA HIS A 61 12.03 0.64 -19.39
C HIS A 61 10.76 -0.22 -19.42
N ALA A 62 9.62 0.34 -19.02
CA ALA A 62 8.34 -0.37 -19.07
C ALA A 62 7.95 -0.75 -20.50
N ARG A 63 8.16 0.14 -21.49
CA ARG A 63 7.92 -0.15 -22.92
C ARG A 63 8.77 -1.32 -23.41
N ARG A 64 10.08 -1.28 -23.14
CA ARG A 64 11.03 -2.37 -23.52
C ARG A 64 10.68 -3.68 -22.85
N SER A 65 10.31 -3.63 -21.56
CA SER A 65 9.86 -4.83 -20.86
C SER A 65 8.60 -5.40 -21.54
N ALA A 66 7.60 -4.56 -21.80
CA ALA A 66 6.37 -4.98 -22.47
C ALA A 66 6.62 -5.56 -23.88
N GLU A 67 7.56 -4.97 -24.65
CA GLU A 67 7.98 -5.47 -25.96
C GLU A 67 8.56 -6.87 -25.86
N GLN A 68 9.43 -7.15 -24.87
CA GLN A 68 10.02 -8.49 -24.64
C GLN A 68 8.97 -9.58 -24.41
N TYR A 69 7.76 -9.19 -23.95
CA TYR A 69 6.62 -10.09 -23.72
C TYR A 69 5.54 -9.98 -24.82
N GLY A 70 5.76 -9.16 -25.87
CA GLY A 70 4.79 -8.95 -26.95
C GLY A 70 3.49 -8.27 -26.51
N LEU A 71 3.56 -7.40 -25.49
CA LEU A 71 2.40 -6.77 -24.86
C LEU A 71 2.38 -5.24 -24.95
N GLN A 72 3.34 -4.62 -25.65
CA GLN A 72 3.45 -3.15 -25.71
C GLN A 72 2.19 -2.47 -26.26
N GLU A 73 1.51 -3.06 -27.25
CA GLU A 73 0.28 -2.51 -27.85
C GLU A 73 -0.95 -2.65 -26.94
N LYS A 74 -0.84 -3.44 -25.85
CA LYS A 74 -1.93 -3.66 -24.89
C LYS A 74 -1.85 -2.75 -23.67
N LEU A 75 -0.81 -1.91 -23.60
CA LEU A 75 -0.56 -1.00 -22.49
C LEU A 75 -0.63 0.45 -22.94
N SER A 76 -1.29 1.31 -22.18
CA SER A 76 -1.30 2.76 -22.36
C SER A 76 -0.22 3.39 -21.49
N PHE A 77 0.96 3.70 -22.07
CA PHE A 77 2.05 4.33 -21.33
C PHE A 77 1.84 5.84 -21.26
N ARG A 78 1.85 6.42 -20.05
CA ARG A 78 1.51 7.81 -19.81
C ARG A 78 2.52 8.51 -18.92
N LEU A 79 3.11 9.59 -19.44
CA LEU A 79 3.98 10.49 -18.69
C LEU A 79 3.12 11.47 -17.89
N GLY A 80 3.32 11.52 -16.57
CA GLY A 80 2.60 12.45 -15.70
C GLY A 80 2.89 12.24 -14.22
N SER A 81 2.66 13.28 -13.43
CA SER A 81 2.86 13.21 -11.98
C SER A 81 1.64 12.59 -11.31
N GLY A 82 1.85 11.47 -10.63
CA GLY A 82 0.78 10.77 -9.92
C GLY A 82 -0.38 10.43 -10.84
N LEU A 83 -1.58 10.87 -10.50
CA LEU A 83 -2.82 10.59 -11.22
C LEU A 83 -3.18 11.65 -12.30
N SER A 84 -2.32 12.63 -12.56
CA SER A 84 -2.62 13.72 -13.50
C SER A 84 -2.76 13.27 -14.96
N CYS A 85 -2.18 12.13 -15.33
CA CYS A 85 -2.27 11.55 -16.68
C CYS A 85 -3.36 10.47 -16.80
N VAL A 86 -4.14 10.24 -15.75
CA VAL A 86 -5.20 9.24 -15.71
C VAL A 86 -6.53 9.90 -16.05
N VAL A 87 -7.29 9.32 -16.98
CA VAL A 87 -8.67 9.69 -17.24
C VAL A 87 -9.57 8.87 -16.31
N PRO A 88 -10.29 9.50 -15.38
CA PRO A 88 -11.05 8.80 -14.34
C PRO A 88 -12.07 7.79 -14.87
N GLU A 89 -12.70 8.10 -16.00
CA GLU A 89 -13.75 7.27 -16.61
C GLU A 89 -13.22 5.98 -17.21
N GLU A 90 -11.92 5.91 -17.51
CA GLU A 90 -11.29 4.76 -18.16
C GLU A 90 -10.94 3.64 -17.18
N ILE A 91 -10.94 3.90 -15.88
CA ILE A 91 -10.44 2.96 -14.87
C ILE A 91 -11.45 2.69 -13.75
N ASP A 92 -11.27 1.58 -13.05
CA ASP A 92 -11.98 1.20 -11.83
C ASP A 92 -11.04 0.84 -10.67
N THR A 93 -9.78 0.59 -10.98
CA THR A 93 -8.77 0.15 -10.02
C THR A 93 -7.51 1.02 -10.13
N ILE A 94 -7.04 1.52 -9.01
CA ILE A 94 -5.83 2.36 -8.90
C ILE A 94 -4.81 1.61 -8.06
N VAL A 95 -3.61 1.45 -8.59
CA VAL A 95 -2.47 0.88 -7.86
C VAL A 95 -1.42 1.96 -7.65
N ILE A 96 -0.99 2.16 -6.40
CA ILE A 96 0.15 3.01 -6.04
C ILE A 96 1.03 2.20 -5.09
N ALA A 97 2.10 1.63 -5.62
CA ALA A 97 2.97 0.71 -4.89
C ALA A 97 4.44 1.13 -4.93
N GLY A 98 5.21 0.76 -3.90
CA GLY A 98 6.64 1.02 -3.86
C GLY A 98 7.02 2.46 -3.52
N MET A 99 6.09 3.28 -3.04
CA MET A 99 6.31 4.69 -2.69
C MET A 99 6.23 4.93 -1.19
N GLY A 100 6.79 6.05 -0.72
CA GLY A 100 6.58 6.50 0.66
C GLY A 100 5.12 6.87 0.93
N GLY A 101 4.64 6.65 2.17
CA GLY A 101 3.25 6.97 2.53
C GLY A 101 2.91 8.45 2.33
N GLU A 102 3.84 9.35 2.59
CA GLU A 102 3.66 10.80 2.34
C GLU A 102 3.53 11.11 0.83
N THR A 103 4.27 10.39 -0.03
CA THR A 103 4.13 10.52 -1.49
C THR A 103 2.77 10.02 -1.96
N ILE A 104 2.32 8.86 -1.46
CA ILE A 104 0.98 8.33 -1.78
C ILE A 104 -0.10 9.32 -1.34
N LEU A 105 0.02 9.87 -0.14
CA LEU A 105 -0.88 10.89 0.39
C LEU A 105 -0.96 12.10 -0.57
N SER A 106 0.17 12.66 -0.95
CA SER A 106 0.22 13.83 -1.86
C SER A 106 -0.40 13.53 -3.22
N ILE A 107 -0.24 12.32 -3.75
CA ILE A 107 -0.86 11.88 -5.01
C ILE A 107 -2.40 11.84 -4.88
N LEU A 108 -2.91 11.32 -3.78
CA LEU A 108 -4.35 11.22 -3.54
C LEU A 108 -4.97 12.59 -3.22
N GLU A 109 -4.25 13.45 -2.50
CA GLU A 109 -4.66 14.82 -2.21
C GLU A 109 -4.83 15.66 -3.49
N ALA A 110 -3.94 15.46 -4.46
CA ALA A 110 -4.04 16.09 -5.78
C ALA A 110 -5.13 15.50 -6.69
N ALA A 111 -5.74 14.38 -6.30
CA ALA A 111 -6.75 13.67 -7.09
C ALA A 111 -8.01 13.33 -6.24
N PRO A 112 -8.76 14.33 -5.75
CA PRO A 112 -9.90 14.12 -4.86
C PRO A 112 -11.04 13.28 -5.48
N TRP A 113 -11.09 13.16 -6.80
CA TRP A 113 -12.02 12.30 -7.51
C TRP A 113 -11.86 10.80 -7.15
N THR A 114 -10.70 10.38 -6.63
CA THR A 114 -10.45 9.02 -6.17
C THR A 114 -11.26 8.65 -4.92
N ASN A 115 -11.73 9.66 -4.16
CA ASN A 115 -12.65 9.45 -3.03
C ASN A 115 -14.08 9.19 -3.53
N ASN A 116 -14.26 8.09 -4.24
CA ASN A 116 -15.54 7.67 -4.79
C ASN A 116 -15.64 6.14 -4.72
N ALA A 117 -16.83 5.62 -4.38
CA ALA A 117 -17.09 4.20 -4.24
C ALA A 117 -16.90 3.39 -5.55
N ARG A 118 -16.81 4.07 -6.70
CA ARG A 118 -16.51 3.46 -8.00
C ARG A 118 -15.11 2.85 -8.03
N TYR A 119 -14.13 3.47 -7.35
CA TYR A 119 -12.73 3.07 -7.44
C TYR A 119 -12.31 2.15 -6.31
N THR A 120 -11.53 1.13 -6.66
CA THR A 120 -10.76 0.35 -5.70
C THR A 120 -9.31 0.85 -5.72
N LEU A 121 -8.78 1.24 -4.57
CA LEU A 121 -7.39 1.66 -4.43
C LEU A 121 -6.59 0.52 -3.79
N LEU A 122 -5.47 0.16 -4.39
CA LEU A 122 -4.49 -0.79 -3.86
C LEU A 122 -3.21 -0.02 -3.58
N LEU A 123 -2.93 0.19 -2.31
CA LEU A 123 -1.81 1.01 -1.86
C LEU A 123 -0.76 0.15 -1.15
N GLN A 124 0.51 0.35 -1.49
CA GLN A 124 1.61 -0.30 -0.80
C GLN A 124 2.68 0.73 -0.43
N PRO A 125 2.58 1.34 0.76
CA PRO A 125 3.59 2.25 1.26
C PRO A 125 4.86 1.49 1.68
N MET A 126 6.03 2.00 1.27
CA MET A 126 7.34 1.51 1.71
C MET A 126 7.71 2.04 3.10
N THR A 127 7.21 3.22 3.44
CA THR A 127 7.47 3.92 4.71
C THR A 127 6.24 4.76 5.08
N LYS A 128 6.16 5.21 6.32
CA LYS A 128 5.14 6.18 6.77
C LYS A 128 3.68 5.70 6.60
N ALA A 129 3.45 4.41 6.74
CA ALA A 129 2.09 3.87 6.75
C ALA A 129 1.26 4.44 7.91
N GLU A 130 1.93 4.76 9.03
CA GLU A 130 1.34 5.37 10.23
C GLU A 130 0.87 6.81 10.01
N VAL A 131 1.33 7.48 8.96
CA VAL A 131 0.86 8.80 8.54
C VAL A 131 -0.25 8.66 7.51
N LEU A 132 -0.09 7.71 6.58
CA LEU A 132 -1.04 7.49 5.49
C LEU A 132 -2.40 6.97 5.98
N ARG A 133 -2.43 6.00 6.91
CA ARG A 133 -3.69 5.40 7.40
C ARG A 133 -4.65 6.41 8.04
N PRO A 134 -4.23 7.26 8.99
CA PRO A 134 -5.13 8.28 9.54
C PRO A 134 -5.67 9.21 8.48
N TRP A 135 -4.81 9.71 7.60
CA TRP A 135 -5.23 10.60 6.53
C TRP A 135 -6.30 9.94 5.62
N LEU A 136 -6.10 8.69 5.22
CA LEU A 136 -7.08 7.95 4.42
C LEU A 136 -8.43 7.87 5.11
N SER A 137 -8.44 7.51 6.39
CA SER A 137 -9.67 7.37 7.17
C SER A 137 -10.40 8.70 7.39
N GLU A 138 -9.65 9.76 7.63
CA GLU A 138 -10.16 11.13 7.83
C GLU A 138 -10.67 11.75 6.52
N HIS A 139 -10.20 11.26 5.37
CA HIS A 139 -10.64 11.70 4.03
C HIS A 139 -11.64 10.75 3.39
N GLY A 140 -12.32 9.91 4.18
CA GLY A 140 -13.46 9.11 3.70
C GLY A 140 -13.09 7.86 2.90
N TYR A 141 -11.87 7.34 3.05
CA TYR A 141 -11.50 6.03 2.51
C TYR A 141 -11.73 4.94 3.56
N SER A 142 -12.50 3.91 3.21
CA SER A 142 -12.69 2.72 4.04
C SER A 142 -11.68 1.62 3.69
N PHE A 143 -11.12 1.00 4.71
CA PHE A 143 -10.25 -0.17 4.57
C PHE A 143 -11.09 -1.41 4.31
N LEU A 144 -11.04 -1.95 3.11
CA LEU A 144 -11.70 -3.19 2.75
C LEU A 144 -10.95 -4.40 3.29
N ARG A 145 -9.62 -4.35 3.23
CA ARG A 145 -8.70 -5.35 3.77
C ARG A 145 -7.27 -4.82 3.80
N GLU A 146 -6.48 -5.38 4.66
CA GLU A 146 -5.03 -5.22 4.68
C GLU A 146 -4.36 -6.59 4.74
N ARG A 147 -3.11 -6.67 4.32
CA ARG A 147 -2.21 -7.80 4.58
C ARG A 147 -0.78 -7.30 4.72
N LEU A 148 0.04 -8.12 5.34
CA LEU A 148 1.48 -7.91 5.44
C LEU A 148 2.22 -8.82 4.46
N VAL A 149 3.30 -8.30 3.88
CA VAL A 149 4.28 -9.09 3.14
C VAL A 149 5.63 -8.89 3.80
N LEU A 150 6.36 -9.98 4.03
CA LEU A 150 7.69 -9.96 4.62
C LEU A 150 8.74 -10.09 3.50
N GLU A 151 9.44 -9.01 3.21
CA GLU A 151 10.59 -9.03 2.30
C GLU A 151 11.83 -8.46 3.00
N ASN A 152 12.97 -9.10 2.85
CA ASN A 152 14.25 -8.64 3.43
C ASN A 152 14.13 -8.27 4.92
N ARG A 153 13.42 -9.08 5.71
CA ARG A 153 13.17 -8.88 7.15
C ARG A 153 12.34 -7.63 7.50
N THR A 154 11.68 -7.02 6.52
CA THR A 154 10.80 -5.86 6.69
C THR A 154 9.36 -6.23 6.36
N TYR A 155 8.42 -5.83 7.22
CA TYR A 155 6.99 -6.01 6.99
C TYR A 155 6.43 -4.82 6.20
N PHE A 156 5.88 -5.11 5.03
CA PHE A 156 5.24 -4.10 4.18
C PHE A 156 3.73 -4.30 4.19
N PRO A 157 2.95 -3.28 4.57
CA PRO A 157 1.50 -3.36 4.46
C PRO A 157 1.05 -3.19 3.02
N ILE A 158 0.03 -3.94 2.63
CA ILE A 158 -0.75 -3.73 1.42
C ILE A 158 -2.17 -3.44 1.87
N MET A 159 -2.77 -2.39 1.33
CA MET A 159 -4.08 -1.88 1.72
C MET A 159 -4.99 -1.87 0.50
N ALA A 160 -6.18 -2.45 0.61
CA ALA A 160 -7.26 -2.28 -0.35
C ALA A 160 -8.30 -1.35 0.26
N LEU A 161 -8.63 -0.28 -0.46
CA LEU A 161 -9.52 0.77 0.03
C LEU A 161 -10.59 1.11 -0.99
N ARG A 162 -11.63 1.80 -0.50
CA ARG A 162 -12.68 2.40 -1.31
C ARG A 162 -13.05 3.76 -0.73
N GLY A 163 -13.22 4.75 -1.61
CA GLY A 163 -13.67 6.08 -1.22
C GLY A 163 -15.18 6.18 -0.98
N GLY A 164 -15.67 7.38 -0.68
CA GLY A 164 -17.08 7.68 -0.48
C GLY A 164 -17.66 7.20 0.86
N SER A 165 -16.81 6.95 1.86
CA SER A 165 -17.20 6.52 3.20
C SER A 165 -17.25 7.68 4.18
N ALA A 166 -17.91 7.48 5.34
CA ALA A 166 -17.87 8.43 6.44
C ALA A 166 -16.44 8.50 7.03
N CYS A 167 -15.98 9.72 7.27
CA CYS A 167 -14.69 9.97 7.92
C CYS A 167 -14.71 9.43 9.36
N ARG A 168 -13.64 8.72 9.74
CA ARG A 168 -13.48 8.18 11.10
C ARG A 168 -12.03 8.37 11.57
N PRO A 169 -11.80 8.93 12.74
CA PRO A 169 -10.46 9.00 13.31
C PRO A 169 -9.98 7.57 13.65
N LEU A 170 -8.72 7.29 13.39
CA LEU A 170 -8.08 6.05 13.82
C LEU A 170 -7.41 6.24 15.18
N SER A 171 -7.39 5.17 15.96
CA SER A 171 -6.54 5.11 17.15
C SER A 171 -5.05 5.09 16.76
N LEU A 172 -4.17 5.45 17.69
CA LEU A 172 -2.71 5.34 17.49
C LEU A 172 -2.30 3.90 17.18
N GLY A 173 -2.93 2.92 17.84
CA GLY A 173 -2.72 1.50 17.56
C GLY A 173 -3.04 1.15 16.11
N GLN A 174 -4.19 1.58 15.61
CA GLN A 174 -4.61 1.34 14.23
C GLN A 174 -3.70 2.04 13.20
N ALA A 175 -3.28 3.27 13.50
CA ALA A 175 -2.35 4.00 12.62
C ALA A 175 -1.04 3.22 12.44
N TRP A 176 -0.48 2.69 13.52
CA TRP A 176 0.81 1.97 13.51
C TRP A 176 0.67 0.48 13.20
N GLY A 177 -0.27 -0.21 13.83
CA GLY A 177 -0.43 -1.67 13.78
C GLY A 177 -1.32 -2.18 12.66
N GLY A 178 -2.04 -1.30 11.96
CA GLY A 178 -3.00 -1.65 10.89
C GLY A 178 -4.46 -1.62 11.33
N VAL A 179 -5.35 -1.49 10.35
CA VAL A 179 -6.80 -1.32 10.55
C VAL A 179 -7.54 -2.64 10.36
N ALA A 180 -7.13 -3.44 9.37
CA ALA A 180 -7.81 -4.67 8.94
C ALA A 180 -6.83 -5.85 8.82
N LEU A 181 -5.95 -6.03 9.82
CA LEU A 181 -4.91 -7.07 9.87
C LEU A 181 -5.19 -8.18 10.90
N GLN A 182 -6.32 -8.16 11.58
CA GLN A 182 -6.60 -9.08 12.70
C GLN A 182 -6.51 -10.57 12.34
N ASP A 183 -6.75 -10.92 11.08
CA ASP A 183 -6.64 -12.28 10.56
C ASP A 183 -5.34 -12.55 9.79
N ASP A 184 -4.44 -11.56 9.69
CA ASP A 184 -3.17 -11.73 8.98
C ASP A 184 -2.17 -12.56 9.83
N PRO A 185 -1.61 -13.66 9.30
CA PRO A 185 -0.70 -14.53 10.07
C PRO A 185 0.61 -13.84 10.45
N LEU A 186 1.01 -12.79 9.75
CA LEU A 186 2.24 -12.04 10.04
C LEU A 186 2.03 -10.93 11.08
N GLN A 187 0.78 -10.54 11.37
CA GLN A 187 0.50 -9.41 12.26
C GLN A 187 1.12 -9.57 13.64
N GLY A 188 1.03 -10.75 14.23
CA GLY A 188 1.61 -11.00 15.56
C GLY A 188 3.10 -10.69 15.62
N ARG A 189 3.88 -11.15 14.62
CA ARG A 189 5.33 -10.89 14.52
C ARG A 189 5.63 -9.45 14.16
N ALA A 190 4.81 -8.83 13.30
CA ALA A 190 4.96 -7.42 12.94
C ALA A 190 4.72 -6.51 14.15
N LEU A 191 3.73 -6.82 14.99
CA LEU A 191 3.48 -6.10 16.25
C LEU A 191 4.65 -6.27 17.24
N ASP A 192 5.28 -7.44 17.34
CA ASP A 192 6.48 -7.63 18.16
C ASP A 192 7.63 -6.73 17.72
N GLU A 193 7.86 -6.65 16.41
CA GLU A 193 8.90 -5.77 15.85
C GLU A 193 8.58 -4.29 16.07
N LEU A 194 7.32 -3.87 15.86
CA LEU A 194 6.89 -2.50 16.16
C LEU A 194 7.08 -2.16 17.64
N LEU A 195 6.70 -3.05 18.54
CA LEU A 195 6.89 -2.86 19.99
C LEU A 195 8.37 -2.71 20.33
N ARG A 196 9.23 -3.54 19.76
CA ARG A 196 10.68 -3.47 19.95
C ARG A 196 11.24 -2.12 19.48
N LEU A 197 10.90 -1.69 18.25
CA LEU A 197 11.39 -0.45 17.67
C LEU A 197 10.87 0.79 18.44
N ARG A 198 9.59 0.80 18.83
CA ARG A 198 9.00 1.91 19.58
C ARG A 198 9.53 2.00 21.01
N THR A 199 9.81 0.88 21.64
CA THR A 199 10.48 0.85 22.96
C THR A 199 11.90 1.41 22.87
N TYR A 200 12.65 1.03 21.84
CA TYR A 200 13.98 1.60 21.61
C TYR A 200 13.94 3.11 21.41
N ALA A 201 12.99 3.60 20.59
CA ALA A 201 12.79 5.03 20.38
C ALA A 201 12.41 5.78 21.67
N LEU A 202 11.51 5.20 22.49
CA LEU A 202 11.12 5.78 23.78
C LEU A 202 12.34 5.91 24.72
N ASN A 203 13.13 4.86 24.86
CA ASN A 203 14.34 4.88 25.72
C ASN A 203 15.32 5.98 25.27
N GLY A 204 15.45 6.25 23.97
CA GLY A 204 16.26 7.36 23.46
C GLY A 204 15.70 8.72 23.82
N LEU A 205 14.38 8.89 23.77
CA LEU A 205 13.71 10.15 24.11
C LEU A 205 13.78 10.43 25.62
N GLU A 206 13.65 9.41 26.46
CA GLU A 206 13.71 9.54 27.93
C GLU A 206 15.10 9.91 28.46
N ARG A 207 16.14 9.55 27.75
CA ARG A 207 17.53 9.97 28.07
C ARG A 207 17.85 11.40 27.63
N SER A 208 16.97 12.01 26.86
CA SER A 208 17.20 13.35 26.32
C SER A 208 16.78 14.44 27.30
N VAL A 209 17.64 15.43 27.48
CA VAL A 209 17.35 16.61 28.31
C VAL A 209 16.57 17.69 27.55
N VAL A 210 16.29 17.49 26.26
CA VAL A 210 15.59 18.46 25.40
C VAL A 210 14.10 18.50 25.77
N PRO A 211 13.52 19.64 26.17
CA PRO A 211 12.12 19.73 26.64
C PRO A 211 11.09 19.20 25.64
N LYS A 212 11.28 19.47 24.33
CA LYS A 212 10.41 18.99 23.24
C LYS A 212 10.33 17.46 23.18
N ASN A 213 11.29 16.74 23.72
CA ASN A 213 11.31 15.28 23.70
C ASN A 213 10.40 14.66 24.77
N ARG A 214 9.94 15.42 25.77
CA ARG A 214 8.96 14.94 26.76
C ARG A 214 7.61 14.61 26.09
N GLU A 215 7.07 15.55 25.31
CA GLU A 215 5.82 15.34 24.56
C GLU A 215 5.92 14.14 23.60
N ARG A 216 7.05 14.03 22.89
CA ARG A 216 7.32 12.89 22.01
C ARG A 216 7.39 11.57 22.79
N ALA A 217 7.98 11.56 23.99
CA ALA A 217 8.03 10.39 24.84
C ALA A 217 6.63 9.97 25.31
N GLU A 218 5.77 10.93 25.69
CA GLU A 218 4.38 10.65 26.03
C GLU A 218 3.60 10.05 24.88
N GLN A 219 3.76 10.59 23.68
CA GLN A 219 3.17 10.01 22.46
C GLN A 219 3.66 8.59 22.20
N GLN A 220 4.97 8.32 22.36
CA GLN A 220 5.51 6.95 22.20
C GLN A 220 4.95 5.99 23.25
N ARG A 221 4.75 6.41 24.51
CA ARG A 221 4.11 5.58 25.54
C ARG A 221 2.67 5.24 25.16
N ALA A 222 1.91 6.22 24.67
CA ALA A 222 0.53 6.00 24.23
C ALA A 222 0.46 5.00 23.05
N ILE A 223 1.36 5.10 22.07
CA ILE A 223 1.48 4.14 20.96
C ILE A 223 1.77 2.73 21.50
N LEU A 224 2.75 2.60 22.40
CA LEU A 224 3.14 1.31 22.97
C LEU A 224 2.00 0.65 23.74
N VAL A 225 1.21 1.40 24.50
CA VAL A 225 0.03 0.88 25.21
C VAL A 225 -0.95 0.26 24.22
N GLN A 226 -1.29 0.98 23.17
CA GLN A 226 -2.27 0.50 22.18
C GLN A 226 -1.74 -0.66 21.33
N LEU A 227 -0.45 -0.66 20.97
CA LEU A 227 0.15 -1.81 20.25
C LEU A 227 0.17 -3.08 21.12
N ARG A 228 0.41 -2.96 22.44
CA ARG A 228 0.32 -4.09 23.38
C ARG A 228 -1.10 -4.64 23.48
N GLN A 229 -2.09 -3.75 23.53
CA GLN A 229 -3.49 -4.15 23.52
C GLN A 229 -3.83 -4.92 22.22
N MET A 230 -3.50 -4.38 21.05
CA MET A 230 -3.71 -5.05 19.76
C MET A 230 -3.02 -6.42 19.70
N LYS A 231 -1.79 -6.53 20.24
CA LYS A 231 -1.09 -7.81 20.31
C LYS A 231 -1.83 -8.81 21.20
N GLY A 232 -2.35 -8.39 22.34
CA GLY A 232 -3.18 -9.21 23.23
C GLY A 232 -4.44 -9.72 22.56
N GLU A 233 -5.16 -8.82 21.86
CA GLU A 233 -6.37 -9.16 21.10
C GLU A 233 -6.06 -10.17 19.98
N TRP A 234 -4.97 -9.95 19.23
CA TRP A 234 -4.54 -10.87 18.17
C TRP A 234 -4.19 -12.26 18.72
N LEU A 235 -3.44 -12.32 19.83
CA LEU A 235 -3.11 -13.60 20.50
C LEU A 235 -4.36 -14.33 20.98
N HIS A 236 -5.34 -13.61 21.54
CA HIS A 236 -6.60 -14.20 21.99
C HIS A 236 -7.42 -14.77 20.82
N ALA A 237 -7.47 -14.05 19.69
CA ALA A 237 -8.19 -14.46 18.50
C ALA A 237 -7.53 -15.65 17.78
N ASN A 238 -6.19 -15.70 17.73
CA ASN A 238 -5.42 -16.67 16.95
C ASN A 238 -4.80 -17.80 17.81
N GLY A 239 -4.62 -17.61 19.13
CA GLY A 239 -4.12 -18.64 20.04
C GLY A 239 -5.06 -19.82 20.30
N LYS A 240 -6.33 -19.72 19.88
CA LYS A 240 -7.31 -20.80 19.92
C LYS A 240 -7.37 -21.64 18.62
N ARG A 241 -6.55 -21.27 17.62
CA ARG A 241 -6.51 -21.97 16.32
C ARG A 241 -5.34 -22.94 16.16
N ASN A 242 -4.51 -23.12 17.22
CA ASN A 242 -3.43 -24.13 17.27
C ASN A 242 -3.78 -25.28 18.19
#